data_470c95f17b3519b99131faa67809a492
#
_entry.id   470c95f17b3519b99131faa67809a492
#
_cell.length_a   1.000
_cell.length_b   1.000
_cell.length_c   1.000
_cell.angle_alpha   90.00
_cell.angle_beta   90.00
_cell.angle_gamma   90.00
#
_symmetry.space_group_name_H-M   'P 1'
#
loop_
_entity.id
_entity.type
_entity.pdbx_description
1 polymer ?
#
loop_
_entity_poly.entity_id
_entity_poly.type
_entity_poly.pdbx_seq_one_letter_code
_entity_poly.pdbx_strand_id
1 'polypeptide(L)'
;MVARASRRGSAAVFSILGLALALSGCQSSNPLAALGGGASEQQQVQQTIPEGKVTADELLAYCPAVSMRERNAVHDTYQRGGDGDPSKLVYRAMISDATRACTYGNGMTNMTIAVAGRVIPGPVGAVGTVQLPLQITIYRDNEVIDERTINHQVAISDTVGATQFMLTDTSVSMPNPDQRNIRILIGFKQPK
;
A
#
# COMPACT_ATOMS: atom_id res chain seq x y z
N MET A 1 -60.85 -15.10 -4.30
CA MET A 1 -61.53 -14.33 -5.35
C MET A 1 -60.45 -13.53 -6.05
N VAL A 2 -60.06 -14.01 -7.23
CA VAL A 2 -60.24 -13.38 -8.55
C VAL A 2 -59.37 -12.10 -8.69
N ALA A 3 -58.46 -11.91 -9.67
CA ALA A 3 -58.34 -12.41 -11.04
C ALA A 3 -56.91 -12.25 -11.58
N ARG A 4 -56.58 -13.15 -12.48
CA ARG A 4 -55.47 -13.10 -13.46
C ARG A 4 -55.71 -11.97 -14.48
N ALA A 5 -54.63 -11.34 -14.96
CA ALA A 5 -54.60 -10.76 -16.30
C ALA A 5 -53.27 -11.04 -16.96
N SER A 6 -53.30 -11.92 -17.91
CA SER A 6 -52.34 -12.23 -18.97
C SER A 6 -52.41 -11.14 -20.04
N ARG A 7 -51.30 -10.65 -20.56
CA ARG A 7 -51.24 -10.13 -21.94
C ARG A 7 -49.94 -10.55 -22.65
N ARG A 8 -50.23 -11.22 -23.74
CA ARG A 8 -49.33 -11.71 -24.79
C ARG A 8 -48.90 -10.59 -25.76
N GLY A 9 -47.84 -10.85 -26.45
CA GLY A 9 -47.52 -10.33 -27.79
C GLY A 9 -46.50 -9.23 -27.79
N SER A 10 -45.40 -9.22 -28.49
CA SER A 10 -45.23 -9.57 -29.90
C SER A 10 -43.75 -9.77 -30.20
N ALA A 11 -43.48 -10.70 -31.04
CA ALA A 11 -42.19 -10.91 -31.72
C ALA A 11 -41.96 -9.76 -32.71
N ALA A 12 -40.74 -9.20 -32.72
CA ALA A 12 -40.23 -8.44 -33.84
C ALA A 12 -38.86 -9.01 -34.22
N VAL A 13 -38.88 -9.71 -35.30
CA VAL A 13 -37.72 -10.17 -36.07
C VAL A 13 -37.15 -8.93 -36.76
N PHE A 14 -35.89 -8.58 -36.51
CA PHE A 14 -35.14 -7.66 -37.37
C PHE A 14 -33.81 -8.26 -37.77
N SER A 15 -33.69 -8.25 -39.05
CA SER A 15 -32.69 -8.79 -39.93
C SER A 15 -31.25 -8.38 -39.66
N ILE A 16 -30.42 -9.35 -39.91
CA ILE A 16 -28.99 -9.40 -40.19
C ILE A 16 -28.57 -8.30 -41.16
N LEU A 17 -27.58 -7.51 -40.79
CA LEU A 17 -26.72 -6.83 -41.76
C LEU A 17 -25.27 -6.91 -41.25
N GLY A 18 -24.51 -7.75 -41.95
CA GLY A 18 -23.09 -7.98 -41.69
C GLY A 18 -22.25 -6.74 -42.02
N LEU A 19 -21.34 -6.38 -41.15
CA LEU A 19 -20.26 -5.45 -41.42
C LEU A 19 -18.94 -6.16 -41.14
N ALA A 20 -18.31 -6.67 -42.22
CA ALA A 20 -16.95 -7.21 -42.21
C ALA A 20 -15.95 -6.04 -42.03
N LEU A 21 -15.33 -5.93 -40.87
CA LEU A 21 -14.18 -5.06 -40.67
C LEU A 21 -12.91 -5.86 -40.98
N ALA A 22 -12.27 -5.48 -42.06
CA ALA A 22 -10.96 -5.95 -42.48
C ALA A 22 -9.90 -5.46 -41.47
N LEU A 23 -9.25 -6.39 -40.76
CA LEU A 23 -8.02 -6.10 -40.00
C LEU A 23 -6.86 -5.98 -41.02
N SER A 24 -6.49 -4.77 -41.38
CA SER A 24 -5.23 -4.48 -42.08
C SER A 24 -4.07 -4.55 -41.07
N GLY A 25 -3.40 -5.69 -41.03
CA GLY A 25 -2.12 -5.87 -40.33
C GLY A 25 -1.04 -5.06 -41.04
N CYS A 26 -0.44 -4.09 -40.32
CA CYS A 26 0.82 -3.47 -40.75
C CYS A 26 1.97 -4.46 -40.48
N GLN A 27 2.30 -5.27 -41.50
CA GLN A 27 3.59 -5.94 -41.61
C GLN A 27 4.54 -4.99 -42.35
N SER A 28 5.40 -4.31 -41.62
CA SER A 28 6.59 -3.66 -42.21
C SER A 28 7.63 -4.72 -42.49
N SER A 29 7.58 -5.34 -43.62
CA SER A 29 8.67 -6.12 -44.19
C SER A 29 9.68 -5.15 -44.81
N ASN A 30 10.86 -5.00 -44.23
CA ASN A 30 12.02 -4.33 -44.83
C ASN A 30 12.69 -5.30 -45.84
N PRO A 31 12.61 -5.06 -47.13
CA PRO A 31 13.27 -5.93 -48.11
C PRO A 31 14.67 -5.43 -48.54
N LEU A 32 15.49 -4.93 -47.60
CA LEU A 32 16.85 -4.46 -47.94
C LEU A 32 17.93 -4.94 -46.97
N ALA A 33 17.92 -6.23 -46.60
CA ALA A 33 18.99 -6.80 -45.79
C ALA A 33 19.61 -8.05 -46.47
N ALA A 34 19.88 -7.94 -47.78
CA ALA A 34 20.65 -8.94 -48.47
C ALA A 34 21.65 -8.23 -49.40
N LEU A 35 22.81 -7.85 -48.87
CA LEU A 35 24.11 -7.72 -49.52
C LEU A 35 25.04 -6.82 -48.65
N GLY A 36 25.98 -7.45 -47.94
CA GLY A 36 27.07 -6.71 -47.30
C GLY A 36 27.57 -7.38 -46.03
N GLY A 37 28.52 -8.28 -46.15
CA GLY A 37 29.31 -8.76 -45.00
C GLY A 37 30.10 -7.61 -44.37
N GLY A 38 29.99 -7.43 -43.07
CA GLY A 38 30.72 -6.51 -42.29
C GLY A 38 30.63 -6.91 -40.83
N ALA A 39 31.75 -7.05 -40.16
CA ALA A 39 31.91 -7.47 -38.76
C ALA A 39 30.91 -6.81 -37.83
N SER A 40 30.15 -7.62 -37.11
CA SER A 40 29.23 -7.17 -36.03
C SER A 40 30.07 -6.74 -34.83
N GLU A 41 30.40 -5.46 -34.74
CA GLU A 41 30.55 -4.83 -33.42
C GLU A 41 29.17 -4.88 -32.77
N GLN A 42 29.02 -5.74 -31.79
CA GLN A 42 27.93 -5.69 -30.84
C GLN A 42 28.04 -4.39 -30.05
N GLN A 43 27.52 -3.30 -30.60
CA GLN A 43 27.12 -2.16 -29.81
C GLN A 43 26.04 -2.66 -28.85
N GLN A 44 26.46 -2.94 -27.61
CA GLN A 44 25.53 -2.95 -26.48
C GLN A 44 24.83 -1.59 -26.50
N VAL A 45 23.62 -1.58 -27.04
CA VAL A 45 22.72 -0.47 -26.86
C VAL A 45 22.45 -0.41 -25.36
N GLN A 46 23.18 0.44 -24.70
CA GLN A 46 22.89 0.86 -23.34
C GLN A 46 21.49 1.48 -23.41
N GLN A 47 20.49 0.67 -23.13
CA GLN A 47 19.11 1.13 -22.99
C GLN A 47 19.11 2.07 -21.79
N THR A 48 19.17 3.36 -22.06
CA THR A 48 18.85 4.38 -21.08
C THR A 48 17.38 4.17 -20.67
N ILE A 49 17.18 3.51 -19.52
CA ILE A 49 15.87 3.30 -18.95
C ILE A 49 15.33 4.70 -18.62
N PRO A 50 14.18 5.12 -19.16
CA PRO A 50 13.57 6.40 -18.79
C PRO A 50 13.34 6.46 -17.29
N GLU A 51 13.69 7.57 -16.65
CA GLU A 51 13.39 7.80 -15.23
C GLU A 51 11.92 7.48 -14.94
N GLY A 52 11.67 6.62 -13.94
CA GLY A 52 10.33 6.17 -13.54
C GLY A 52 9.89 4.81 -14.09
N LYS A 53 10.70 4.11 -14.93
CA LYS A 53 10.40 2.72 -15.31
C LYS A 53 11.10 1.75 -14.37
N VAL A 54 10.29 0.92 -13.70
CA VAL A 54 10.78 -0.17 -12.85
C VAL A 54 11.42 -1.24 -13.73
N THR A 55 12.64 -1.66 -13.41
CA THR A 55 13.35 -2.72 -14.12
C THR A 55 12.86 -4.10 -13.68
N ALA A 56 13.07 -5.13 -14.52
CA ALA A 56 12.74 -6.50 -14.14
C ALA A 56 13.54 -6.95 -12.90
N ASP A 57 14.80 -6.52 -12.76
CA ASP A 57 15.63 -6.83 -11.60
C ASP A 57 15.11 -6.19 -10.32
N GLU A 58 14.58 -4.95 -10.37
CA GLU A 58 13.92 -4.31 -9.24
C GLU A 58 12.64 -5.04 -8.83
N LEU A 59 11.86 -5.55 -9.80
CA LEU A 59 10.67 -6.37 -9.50
C LEU A 59 11.03 -7.69 -8.81
N LEU A 60 12.21 -8.23 -9.08
CA LEU A 60 12.71 -9.45 -8.45
C LEU A 60 13.44 -9.19 -7.12
N ALA A 61 13.76 -7.93 -6.81
CA ALA A 61 14.42 -7.58 -5.56
C ALA A 61 13.50 -7.83 -4.36
N TYR A 62 14.04 -8.43 -3.31
CA TYR A 62 13.30 -8.74 -2.10
C TYR A 62 13.04 -7.47 -1.28
N CYS A 63 11.78 -7.10 -1.15
CA CYS A 63 11.32 -6.05 -0.26
C CYS A 63 10.62 -6.68 0.95
N PRO A 64 11.16 -6.54 2.19
CA PRO A 64 10.60 -7.17 3.38
C PRO A 64 9.13 -6.86 3.59
N ALA A 65 8.36 -7.86 4.03
CA ALA A 65 6.93 -7.68 4.28
C ALA A 65 6.67 -6.78 5.49
N VAL A 66 5.69 -5.89 5.35
CA VAL A 66 5.14 -5.09 6.44
C VAL A 66 3.77 -5.63 6.80
N SER A 67 3.49 -5.82 8.08
CA SER A 67 2.22 -6.30 8.59
C SER A 67 1.83 -5.52 9.84
N MET A 68 0.54 -5.45 10.10
CA MET A 68 0.03 -4.88 11.35
C MET A 68 0.07 -5.92 12.47
N ARG A 69 0.45 -5.48 13.67
CA ARG A 69 0.35 -6.28 14.88
C ARG A 69 -1.08 -6.15 15.43
N GLU A 70 -1.92 -7.15 15.20
CA GLU A 70 -3.36 -7.10 15.51
C GLU A 70 -3.68 -6.60 16.92
N ARG A 71 -2.98 -7.11 17.93
CA ARG A 71 -3.19 -6.69 19.34
C ARG A 71 -2.85 -5.22 19.61
N ASN A 72 -2.05 -4.62 18.75
CA ASN A 72 -1.55 -3.25 18.88
C ASN A 72 -2.07 -2.35 17.75
N ALA A 73 -3.07 -2.79 16.99
CA ALA A 73 -3.68 -1.99 15.93
C ALA A 73 -4.64 -0.93 16.47
N VAL A 74 -4.98 -0.99 17.75
CA VAL A 74 -5.85 -0.04 18.45
C VAL A 74 -5.10 0.57 19.63
N HIS A 75 -5.31 1.88 19.83
CA HIS A 75 -4.78 2.64 20.94
C HIS A 75 -5.89 3.54 21.51
N ASP A 76 -6.27 3.23 22.74
CA ASP A 76 -7.26 4.00 23.48
C ASP A 76 -6.58 4.97 24.45
N THR A 77 -7.05 6.19 24.48
CA THR A 77 -6.63 7.22 25.44
C THR A 77 -7.80 7.54 26.34
N TYR A 78 -7.61 7.44 27.64
CA TYR A 78 -8.64 7.69 28.66
C TYR A 78 -8.33 8.94 29.47
N GLN A 79 -9.34 9.50 30.09
CA GLN A 79 -9.15 10.48 31.16
C GLN A 79 -8.35 9.84 32.31
N ARG A 80 -7.63 10.66 33.06
CA ARG A 80 -6.80 10.20 34.17
C ARG A 80 -7.61 9.35 35.16
N GLY A 81 -7.14 8.14 35.42
CA GLY A 81 -7.82 7.16 36.27
C GLY A 81 -9.09 6.54 35.68
N GLY A 82 -9.24 6.62 34.35
CA GLY A 82 -10.38 6.04 33.64
C GLY A 82 -10.03 4.90 32.72
N ASP A 83 -8.85 4.29 32.86
CA ASP A 83 -8.40 3.22 31.98
C ASP A 83 -9.40 2.05 31.95
N GLY A 84 -9.84 1.69 30.74
CA GLY A 84 -10.83 0.62 30.51
C GLY A 84 -12.31 1.03 30.74
N ASP A 85 -12.60 2.25 31.21
CA ASP A 85 -13.95 2.77 31.33
C ASP A 85 -14.40 3.47 30.03
N PRO A 86 -15.36 2.87 29.26
CA PRO A 86 -15.80 3.45 28.00
C PRO A 86 -16.36 4.88 28.14
N SER A 87 -16.93 5.23 29.29
CA SER A 87 -17.49 6.58 29.54
C SER A 87 -16.41 7.65 29.70
N LYS A 88 -15.16 7.24 29.97
CA LYS A 88 -13.99 8.10 30.13
C LYS A 88 -13.03 8.05 28.95
N LEU A 89 -13.42 7.40 27.86
CA LEU A 89 -12.63 7.34 26.63
C LEU A 89 -12.54 8.74 26.01
N VAL A 90 -11.32 9.22 25.80
CA VAL A 90 -11.04 10.49 25.12
C VAL A 90 -10.91 10.27 23.62
N TYR A 91 -10.05 9.34 23.20
CA TYR A 91 -9.84 8.99 21.80
C TYR A 91 -9.59 7.50 21.64
N ARG A 92 -10.04 6.97 20.50
CA ARG A 92 -9.64 5.66 19.99
C ARG A 92 -8.93 5.84 18.65
N ALA A 93 -7.64 5.54 18.60
CA ALA A 93 -6.89 5.48 17.35
C ALA A 93 -6.83 4.04 16.82
N MET A 94 -6.95 3.89 15.50
CA MET A 94 -6.91 2.59 14.82
C MET A 94 -6.03 2.70 13.59
N ILE A 95 -5.09 1.76 13.42
CA ILE A 95 -4.38 1.57 12.17
C ILE A 95 -5.31 0.82 11.22
N SER A 96 -5.47 1.31 10.00
CA SER A 96 -6.32 0.69 8.98
C SER A 96 -5.51 0.01 7.88
N ASP A 97 -4.31 0.53 7.58
CA ASP A 97 -3.45 -0.02 6.55
C ASP A 97 -1.98 0.31 6.79
N ALA A 98 -1.09 -0.53 6.25
CA ALA A 98 0.34 -0.31 6.24
C ALA A 98 0.94 -0.79 4.92
N THR A 99 1.61 0.10 4.22
CA THR A 99 2.23 -0.15 2.92
C THR A 99 3.73 0.10 2.95
N ARG A 100 4.44 -0.40 1.95
CA ARG A 100 5.89 -0.22 1.82
C ARG A 100 6.32 0.00 0.39
N ALA A 101 7.44 0.70 0.24
CA ALA A 101 8.23 0.75 -0.99
C ALA A 101 9.69 0.54 -0.64
N CYS A 102 10.45 -0.11 -1.52
CA CYS A 102 11.88 -0.33 -1.36
C CYS A 102 12.66 0.28 -2.51
N THR A 103 13.82 0.85 -2.18
CA THR A 103 14.83 1.26 -3.16
C THR A 103 16.15 0.56 -2.82
N TYR A 104 16.91 0.20 -3.84
CA TYR A 104 18.14 -0.59 -3.70
C TYR A 104 19.31 0.20 -4.25
N GLY A 105 20.41 0.21 -3.53
CA GLY A 105 21.62 0.88 -3.97
C GLY A 105 22.78 0.67 -3.01
N ASN A 106 23.99 0.59 -3.52
CA ASN A 106 25.22 0.45 -2.72
C ASN A 106 25.20 -0.70 -1.72
N GLY A 107 24.54 -1.83 -2.06
CA GLY A 107 24.41 -2.97 -1.16
C GLY A 107 23.38 -2.77 -0.02
N MET A 108 22.58 -1.72 -0.09
CA MET A 108 21.58 -1.38 0.92
C MET A 108 20.17 -1.43 0.34
N THR A 109 19.23 -1.88 1.16
CA THR A 109 17.79 -1.74 0.96
C THR A 109 17.28 -0.61 1.83
N ASN A 110 16.74 0.44 1.20
CA ASN A 110 16.08 1.54 1.90
C ASN A 110 14.57 1.37 1.74
N MET A 111 13.83 1.50 2.83
CA MET A 111 12.39 1.31 2.84
C MET A 111 11.67 2.59 3.21
N THR A 112 10.62 2.87 2.47
CA THR A 112 9.58 3.83 2.86
C THR A 112 8.38 3.05 3.36
N ILE A 113 7.97 3.30 4.60
CA ILE A 113 6.82 2.67 5.22
C ILE A 113 5.75 3.74 5.40
N ALA A 114 4.55 3.51 4.87
CA ALA A 114 3.41 4.39 5.09
C ALA A 114 2.35 3.65 5.92
N VAL A 115 1.88 4.31 6.98
CA VAL A 115 0.85 3.82 7.90
C VAL A 115 -0.34 4.75 7.84
N ALA A 116 -1.50 4.22 7.48
CA ALA A 116 -2.76 4.94 7.46
C ALA A 116 -3.64 4.51 8.64
N GLY A 117 -4.41 5.44 9.17
CA GLY A 117 -5.32 5.15 10.25
C GLY A 117 -6.33 6.27 10.51
N ARG A 118 -7.06 6.13 11.59
CA ARG A 118 -8.06 7.11 12.01
C ARG A 118 -8.10 7.25 13.52
N VAL A 119 -8.45 8.44 13.98
CA VAL A 119 -8.73 8.76 15.38
C VAL A 119 -10.21 9.07 15.51
N ILE A 120 -10.88 8.39 16.42
CA ILE A 120 -12.30 8.55 16.71
C ILE A 120 -12.41 9.19 18.09
N PRO A 121 -13.02 10.37 18.26
CA PRO A 121 -13.30 10.96 19.55
C PRO A 121 -14.25 10.07 20.38
N GLY A 122 -13.93 9.89 21.65
CA GLY A 122 -14.77 9.20 22.63
C GLY A 122 -15.80 10.14 23.26
N PRO A 123 -16.60 9.64 24.23
CA PRO A 123 -17.64 10.44 24.91
C PRO A 123 -17.11 11.70 25.60
N VAL A 124 -15.84 11.72 25.99
CA VAL A 124 -15.18 12.88 26.62
C VAL A 124 -14.06 13.45 25.73
N GLY A 125 -14.12 13.15 24.44
CA GLY A 125 -13.21 13.69 23.44
C GLY A 125 -13.39 15.19 23.26
N ALA A 126 -12.31 15.88 22.90
CA ALA A 126 -12.29 17.31 22.64
C ALA A 126 -11.45 17.64 21.40
N VAL A 127 -11.66 18.83 20.83
CA VAL A 127 -10.75 19.34 19.79
C VAL A 127 -9.36 19.56 20.38
N GLY A 128 -8.32 19.33 19.58
CA GLY A 128 -6.95 19.46 20.05
C GLY A 128 -5.97 18.58 19.28
N THR A 129 -4.81 18.32 19.85
CA THR A 129 -3.77 17.48 19.25
C THR A 129 -3.61 16.19 20.03
N VAL A 130 -3.71 15.06 19.33
CA VAL A 130 -3.46 13.72 19.91
C VAL A 130 -2.07 13.25 19.51
N GLN A 131 -1.34 12.65 20.46
CA GLN A 131 -0.05 12.01 20.23
C GLN A 131 -0.27 10.50 20.07
N LEU A 132 0.14 9.95 18.92
CA LEU A 132 0.02 8.54 18.61
C LEU A 132 1.41 7.89 18.64
N PRO A 133 1.70 7.02 19.63
CA PRO A 133 2.99 6.34 19.74
C PRO A 133 3.01 5.12 18.81
N LEU A 134 3.33 5.34 17.53
CA LEU A 134 3.46 4.28 16.53
C LEU A 134 4.81 3.57 16.69
N GLN A 135 4.78 2.25 16.79
CA GLN A 135 5.96 1.41 16.94
C GLN A 135 6.20 0.60 15.67
N ILE A 136 7.44 0.66 15.18
CA ILE A 136 7.94 -0.17 14.07
C ILE A 136 8.94 -1.14 14.66
N THR A 137 8.72 -2.44 14.50
CA THR A 137 9.62 -3.49 14.97
C THR A 137 10.07 -4.34 13.80
N ILE A 138 11.37 -4.47 13.60
CA ILE A 138 12.00 -5.24 12.53
C ILE A 138 12.51 -6.54 13.12
N TYR A 139 12.08 -7.66 12.52
CA TYR A 139 12.49 -9.00 12.89
C TYR A 139 13.35 -9.61 11.79
N ARG A 140 14.38 -10.35 12.20
CA ARG A 140 15.06 -11.36 11.39
C ARG A 140 14.69 -12.72 11.99
N ASP A 141 13.98 -13.54 11.24
CA ASP A 141 13.34 -14.75 11.77
C ASP A 141 12.44 -14.43 12.98
N ASN A 142 12.87 -14.75 14.19
CA ASN A 142 12.15 -14.45 15.43
C ASN A 142 12.89 -13.46 16.35
N GLU A 143 14.05 -12.97 15.92
CA GLU A 143 14.84 -11.99 16.67
C GLU A 143 14.46 -10.57 16.29
N VAL A 144 14.30 -9.70 17.28
CA VAL A 144 14.13 -8.25 17.06
C VAL A 144 15.48 -7.64 16.75
N ILE A 145 15.68 -7.15 15.55
CA ILE A 145 16.94 -6.49 15.14
C ILE A 145 16.87 -4.98 15.19
N ASP A 146 15.67 -4.41 15.18
CA ASP A 146 15.45 -2.97 15.39
C ASP A 146 14.03 -2.74 15.92
N GLU A 147 13.89 -1.77 16.82
CA GLU A 147 12.60 -1.32 17.34
C GLU A 147 12.65 0.18 17.59
N ARG A 148 11.68 0.89 17.02
CA ARG A 148 11.57 2.34 17.20
C ARG A 148 10.14 2.78 17.44
N THR A 149 9.98 3.90 18.16
CA THR A 149 8.68 4.54 18.41
C THR A 149 8.69 5.92 17.78
N ILE A 150 7.67 6.21 16.97
CA ILE A 150 7.46 7.51 16.35
C ILE A 150 6.21 8.11 16.99
N ASN A 151 6.35 9.27 17.63
CA ASN A 151 5.21 9.99 18.19
C ASN A 151 4.60 10.87 17.09
N HIS A 152 3.54 10.36 16.48
CA HIS A 152 2.82 11.06 15.41
C HIS A 152 1.72 11.95 15.99
N GLN A 153 1.68 13.21 15.57
CA GLN A 153 0.67 14.18 16.02
C GLN A 153 -0.49 14.23 15.05
N VAL A 154 -1.71 14.15 15.58
CA VAL A 154 -2.95 14.27 14.80
C VAL A 154 -3.79 15.40 15.37
N ALA A 155 -4.11 16.39 14.55
CA ALA A 155 -4.99 17.49 14.93
C ALA A 155 -6.45 17.05 14.78
N ILE A 156 -7.21 17.12 15.86
CA ILE A 156 -8.66 16.85 15.90
C ILE A 156 -9.38 18.18 15.84
N SER A 157 -10.03 18.46 14.72
CA SER A 157 -10.74 19.71 14.45
C SER A 157 -12.19 19.71 14.91
N ASP A 158 -12.79 18.52 15.04
CA ASP A 158 -14.17 18.33 15.54
C ASP A 158 -14.30 17.00 16.27
N THR A 159 -15.38 16.82 17.00
CA THR A 159 -15.66 15.62 17.81
C THR A 159 -16.80 14.76 17.25
N VAL A 160 -17.28 15.07 16.05
CA VAL A 160 -18.42 14.37 15.44
C VAL A 160 -17.96 13.20 14.57
N GLY A 161 -16.84 13.38 13.86
CA GLY A 161 -16.34 12.40 12.89
C GLY A 161 -14.98 11.81 13.27
N ALA A 162 -14.55 10.85 12.48
CA ALA A 162 -13.20 10.29 12.59
C ALA A 162 -12.21 11.15 11.82
N THR A 163 -11.09 11.51 12.45
CA THR A 163 -9.97 12.18 11.78
C THR A 163 -9.01 11.14 11.23
N GLN A 164 -8.73 11.18 9.93
CA GLN A 164 -7.74 10.30 9.31
C GLN A 164 -6.32 10.84 9.54
N PHE A 165 -5.37 9.92 9.65
CA PHE A 165 -3.95 10.25 9.70
C PHE A 165 -3.15 9.37 8.75
N MET A 166 -2.00 9.88 8.33
CA MET A 166 -1.00 9.13 7.59
C MET A 166 0.38 9.48 8.14
N LEU A 167 1.14 8.46 8.50
CA LEU A 167 2.56 8.57 8.85
C LEU A 167 3.38 7.93 7.73
N THR A 168 4.44 8.63 7.30
CA THR A 168 5.44 8.07 6.40
C THR A 168 6.80 8.06 7.11
N ASP A 169 7.43 6.89 7.20
CA ASP A 169 8.78 6.71 7.70
C ASP A 169 9.71 6.25 6.57
N THR A 170 10.77 7.02 6.35
CA THR A 170 11.81 6.74 5.35
C THR A 170 13.14 6.35 5.99
N SER A 171 13.17 6.15 7.29
CA SER A 171 14.41 5.95 8.05
C SER A 171 14.86 4.48 8.14
N VAL A 172 14.07 3.55 7.60
CA VAL A 172 14.43 2.12 7.60
C VAL A 172 15.44 1.85 6.49
N SER A 173 16.67 1.52 6.89
CA SER A 173 17.74 1.14 5.97
C SER A 173 18.50 -0.07 6.53
N MET A 174 18.79 -1.05 5.67
CA MET A 174 19.49 -2.27 6.06
C MET A 174 20.39 -2.76 4.92
N PRO A 175 21.46 -3.54 5.20
CA PRO A 175 22.14 -4.27 4.15
C PRO A 175 21.16 -5.14 3.36
N ASN A 176 21.37 -5.30 2.05
CA ASN A 176 20.51 -6.15 1.24
C ASN A 176 20.41 -7.53 1.88
N PRO A 177 19.21 -7.98 2.25
CA PRO A 177 19.03 -9.29 2.85
C PRO A 177 19.42 -10.39 1.85
N ASP A 178 20.20 -11.35 2.32
CA ASP A 178 20.59 -12.55 1.58
C ASP A 178 19.50 -13.64 1.62
N GLN A 179 18.53 -13.50 2.53
CA GLN A 179 17.41 -14.41 2.72
C GLN A 179 16.09 -13.65 2.92
N ARG A 180 14.97 -14.30 2.62
CA ARG A 180 13.63 -13.71 2.80
C ARG A 180 13.10 -13.89 4.23
N ASN A 181 13.93 -13.60 5.23
CA ASN A 181 13.65 -13.82 6.64
C ASN A 181 13.43 -12.51 7.45
N ILE A 182 13.36 -11.37 6.76
CA ILE A 182 13.03 -10.10 7.41
C ILE A 182 11.53 -9.84 7.32
N ARG A 183 10.94 -9.46 8.45
CA ARG A 183 9.55 -9.00 8.54
C ARG A 183 9.45 -7.75 9.42
N ILE A 184 8.51 -6.88 9.12
CA ILE A 184 8.31 -5.64 9.85
C ILE A 184 6.88 -5.66 10.41
N LEU A 185 6.77 -5.44 11.71
CA LEU A 185 5.48 -5.31 12.39
C LEU A 185 5.26 -3.87 12.83
N ILE A 186 4.05 -3.38 12.56
CA ILE A 186 3.62 -2.02 12.94
C ILE A 186 2.45 -2.14 13.92
N GLY A 187 2.47 -1.31 14.93
CA GLY A 187 1.41 -1.20 15.92
C GLY A 187 1.56 0.04 16.76
N PHE A 188 0.64 0.27 17.65
CA PHE A 188 0.83 1.26 18.71
C PHE A 188 1.69 0.66 19.84
N LYS A 189 2.58 1.48 20.37
CA LYS A 189 3.29 1.13 21.60
C LYS A 189 2.29 1.01 22.74
N GLN A 190 2.26 -0.14 23.38
CA GLN A 190 1.41 -0.35 24.55
C GLN A 190 2.09 0.23 25.79
N PRO A 191 1.32 0.80 26.73
CA PRO A 191 1.84 1.15 28.06
C PRO A 191 2.38 -0.12 28.73
N LYS A 192 3.48 0.03 29.48
CA LYS A 192 4.07 -1.06 30.29
C LYS A 192 3.25 -1.26 31.55
#